data_750020ac2822917d2ccd12de4e4d1ae6
#
_entry.id   750020ac2822917d2ccd12de4e4d1ae6
#
_cell.length_a   1.000
_cell.length_b   1.000
_cell.length_c   1.000
_cell.angle_alpha   90.00
_cell.angle_beta   90.00
_cell.angle_gamma   90.00
#
_symmetry.space_group_name_H-M   'P 1'
#
loop_
_entity.id
_entity.type
_entity.pdbx_description
1 polymer ?
#
loop_
_entity_poly.entity_id
_entity_poly.type
_entity_poly.pdbx_seq_one_letter_code
_entity_poly.pdbx_strand_id
1 'polypeptide(L)'
;IVEKRDVLGMVSQNKPTLSDVYNVYYANFVDTFSRLAIPDYLPHTFFIEGGSLAVENALKIAFDWKVRKNMSKGKAKMGSQIIHFKEAFHGRSGYTLSLTNTSDPRKTMYFPKFDWPRIENPKLSFPISEFILENVKKKEELAVQQIKQAISDNPDDIAAIIIEPIQGEGGDCQFRDEFFIILRELCDENEMLFIMDEVQTGVGITGKWWAHQHYTVKPDIISFGKKAQVCGLLASKRVEEVDDHVFSESSRINSTWGGNLTDMVRFQYILEIIEKENLLSNAAKMGDLLLIEMQNLCQEFPAFIVNPRGKGLFAAFDLPSQTERDNLINKLHENKLLILPSGDESVRFRPHLN
;
A
#
# COMPACT_ATOMS: atom_id res chain seq x y z
N ILE A 1 -18.26 16.53 7.98
CA ILE A 1 -17.31 16.68 9.12
C ILE A 1 -17.58 17.97 9.90
N VAL A 2 -17.82 19.11 9.24
CA VAL A 2 -18.11 20.39 9.95
C VAL A 2 -19.32 20.27 10.86
N GLU A 3 -20.38 19.57 10.43
CA GLU A 3 -21.60 19.30 11.20
C GLU A 3 -21.37 18.39 12.43
N LYS A 4 -20.23 17.69 12.48
CA LYS A 4 -19.83 16.79 13.58
C LYS A 4 -18.78 17.41 14.51
N ARG A 5 -18.65 18.74 14.50
CA ARG A 5 -17.64 19.48 15.23
C ARG A 5 -17.64 19.17 16.73
N ASP A 6 -18.80 19.06 17.34
CA ASP A 6 -18.92 18.85 18.79
C ASP A 6 -18.38 17.46 19.19
N VAL A 7 -18.70 16.42 18.41
CA VAL A 7 -18.19 15.06 18.66
C VAL A 7 -16.68 15.01 18.46
N LEU A 8 -16.16 15.59 17.36
CA LEU A 8 -14.72 15.64 17.12
C LEU A 8 -14.00 16.46 18.21
N GLY A 9 -14.59 17.58 18.65
CA GLY A 9 -14.06 18.38 19.77
C GLY A 9 -13.97 17.57 21.06
N MET A 10 -14.99 16.81 21.38
CA MET A 10 -15.03 15.99 22.59
C MET A 10 -13.98 14.87 22.55
N VAL A 11 -13.90 14.08 21.47
CA VAL A 11 -12.93 12.97 21.37
C VAL A 11 -11.48 13.42 21.23
N SER A 12 -11.25 14.71 20.90
CA SER A 12 -9.91 15.29 20.80
C SER A 12 -9.34 15.78 22.14
N GLN A 13 -10.17 15.94 23.19
CA GLN A 13 -9.74 16.46 24.48
C GLN A 13 -8.87 15.49 25.27
N ASN A 14 -9.03 14.20 25.04
CA ASN A 14 -8.27 13.16 25.71
C ASN A 14 -7.94 12.03 24.75
N LYS A 15 -6.73 11.49 24.86
CA LYS A 15 -6.27 10.33 24.09
C LYS A 15 -6.38 9.07 24.96
N PRO A 16 -7.40 8.23 24.77
CA PRO A 16 -7.53 7.00 25.53
C PRO A 16 -6.58 5.90 25.03
N THR A 17 -6.20 5.00 25.92
CA THR A 17 -5.46 3.78 25.58
C THR A 17 -6.39 2.73 24.97
N LEU A 18 -6.63 2.80 23.66
CA LEU A 18 -7.57 1.93 22.97
C LEU A 18 -7.07 0.47 22.80
N SER A 19 -5.82 0.22 23.14
CA SER A 19 -5.30 -1.14 23.25
C SER A 19 -5.84 -1.89 24.48
N ASP A 20 -6.23 -1.17 25.53
CA ASP A 20 -6.63 -1.72 26.81
C ASP A 20 -8.12 -1.53 27.10
N VAL A 21 -8.69 -0.39 26.67
CA VAL A 21 -10.07 0.01 26.99
C VAL A 21 -10.79 0.53 25.74
N TYR A 22 -11.89 -0.15 25.41
CA TYR A 22 -12.76 0.28 24.31
C TYR A 22 -13.85 1.21 24.81
N ASN A 23 -14.31 2.10 23.92
CA ASN A 23 -15.42 3.01 24.18
C ASN A 23 -16.44 2.99 23.04
N VAL A 24 -17.58 3.65 23.23
CA VAL A 24 -18.68 3.66 22.25
C VAL A 24 -18.26 4.26 20.89
N TYR A 25 -17.36 5.24 20.86
CA TYR A 25 -16.90 5.84 19.60
C TYR A 25 -16.00 4.89 18.81
N TYR A 26 -15.15 4.15 19.51
CA TYR A 26 -14.36 3.10 18.91
C TYR A 26 -15.27 2.00 18.32
N ALA A 27 -16.26 1.54 19.09
CA ALA A 27 -17.20 0.52 18.63
C ALA A 27 -17.98 0.97 17.37
N ASN A 28 -18.48 2.21 17.35
CA ASN A 28 -19.20 2.76 16.20
C ASN A 28 -18.29 2.85 14.96
N PHE A 29 -17.03 3.25 15.15
CA PHE A 29 -16.06 3.28 14.07
C PHE A 29 -15.81 1.88 13.51
N VAL A 30 -15.56 0.89 14.37
CA VAL A 30 -15.29 -0.50 13.95
C VAL A 30 -16.48 -1.08 13.21
N ASP A 31 -17.71 -0.85 13.69
CA ASP A 31 -18.95 -1.27 13.03
C ASP A 31 -19.06 -0.68 11.62
N THR A 32 -18.88 0.64 11.50
CA THR A 32 -18.95 1.34 10.21
C THR A 32 -17.86 0.85 9.25
N PHE A 33 -16.63 0.70 9.73
CA PHE A 33 -15.50 0.25 8.92
C PHE A 33 -15.70 -1.20 8.46
N SER A 34 -16.14 -2.07 9.36
CA SER A 34 -16.42 -3.47 9.04
C SER A 34 -17.49 -3.62 7.97
N ARG A 35 -18.59 -2.88 8.12
CA ARG A 35 -19.72 -2.93 7.18
C ARG A 35 -19.36 -2.41 5.78
N LEU A 36 -18.50 -1.36 5.68
CA LEU A 36 -18.29 -0.66 4.42
C LEU A 36 -17.02 -1.09 3.68
N ALA A 37 -15.91 -1.29 4.41
CA ALA A 37 -14.60 -1.34 3.79
C ALA A 37 -13.71 -2.52 4.22
N ILE A 38 -14.09 -3.32 5.20
CA ILE A 38 -13.36 -4.55 5.54
C ILE A 38 -13.87 -5.69 4.65
N PRO A 39 -13.03 -6.26 3.77
CA PRO A 39 -13.42 -7.41 2.97
C PRO A 39 -13.58 -8.67 3.84
N ASP A 40 -14.57 -9.52 3.55
CA ASP A 40 -14.82 -10.76 4.31
C ASP A 40 -13.62 -11.71 4.40
N TYR A 41 -12.71 -11.65 3.42
CA TYR A 41 -11.48 -12.47 3.41
C TYR A 41 -10.32 -11.87 4.23
N LEU A 42 -10.49 -10.68 4.82
CA LEU A 42 -9.51 -10.02 5.70
C LEU A 42 -10.15 -9.65 7.06
N PRO A 43 -10.65 -10.62 7.84
CA PRO A 43 -11.46 -10.34 9.04
C PRO A 43 -10.66 -9.79 10.22
N HIS A 44 -9.35 -10.00 10.28
CA HIS A 44 -8.52 -9.49 11.36
C HIS A 44 -8.10 -8.06 11.12
N THR A 45 -8.21 -7.23 12.15
CA THR A 45 -7.90 -5.79 12.08
C THR A 45 -7.01 -5.39 13.23
N PHE A 46 -5.99 -4.57 12.93
CA PHE A 46 -5.13 -3.96 13.94
C PHE A 46 -4.94 -2.47 13.60
N PHE A 47 -5.10 -1.60 14.59
CA PHE A 47 -4.96 -0.15 14.42
C PHE A 47 -3.70 0.37 15.13
N ILE A 48 -3.04 1.34 14.51
CA ILE A 48 -1.84 1.98 15.01
C ILE A 48 -1.70 3.39 14.41
N GLU A 49 -0.88 4.25 15.00
CA GLU A 49 -0.58 5.56 14.43
C GLU A 49 0.64 5.51 13.51
N GLY A 50 0.44 5.92 12.26
CA GLY A 50 1.49 6.00 11.24
C GLY A 50 1.53 4.81 10.28
N GLY A 51 1.52 5.11 8.96
CA GLY A 51 1.54 4.10 7.90
C GLY A 51 2.77 3.21 7.94
N SER A 52 3.93 3.76 8.30
CA SER A 52 5.15 2.99 8.49
C SER A 52 5.02 1.94 9.59
N LEU A 53 4.37 2.29 10.71
CA LEU A 53 4.11 1.36 11.81
C LEU A 53 3.03 0.33 11.46
N ALA A 54 2.08 0.69 10.61
CA ALA A 54 1.12 -0.28 10.07
C ALA A 54 1.84 -1.36 9.26
N VAL A 55 2.74 -0.97 8.36
CA VAL A 55 3.58 -1.92 7.60
C VAL A 55 4.48 -2.71 8.54
N GLU A 56 5.15 -2.09 9.52
CA GLU A 56 5.99 -2.83 10.49
C GLU A 56 5.21 -3.93 11.23
N ASN A 57 3.96 -3.67 11.61
CA ASN A 57 3.14 -4.68 12.26
C ASN A 57 2.68 -5.76 11.27
N ALA A 58 2.44 -5.43 9.99
CA ALA A 58 2.23 -6.44 8.95
C ALA A 58 3.44 -7.39 8.82
N LEU A 59 4.66 -6.83 8.85
CA LEU A 59 5.89 -7.65 8.85
C LEU A 59 6.04 -8.49 10.12
N LYS A 60 5.71 -7.94 11.31
CA LYS A 60 5.75 -8.69 12.57
C LYS A 60 4.80 -9.90 12.53
N ILE A 61 3.62 -9.74 11.95
CA ILE A 61 2.68 -10.86 11.74
C ILE A 61 3.34 -11.92 10.85
N ALA A 62 3.97 -11.50 9.76
CA ALA A 62 4.60 -12.43 8.83
C ALA A 62 5.78 -13.17 9.48
N PHE A 63 6.63 -12.47 10.23
CA PHE A 63 7.74 -13.08 10.97
C PHE A 63 7.25 -14.09 12.01
N ASP A 64 6.29 -13.71 12.83
CA ASP A 64 5.72 -14.59 13.86
C ASP A 64 5.08 -15.83 13.24
N TRP A 65 4.26 -15.66 12.21
CA TRP A 65 3.62 -16.74 11.49
C TRP A 65 4.65 -17.71 10.87
N LYS A 66 5.67 -17.19 10.17
CA LYS A 66 6.68 -18.04 9.52
C LYS A 66 7.50 -18.82 10.53
N VAL A 67 7.95 -18.18 11.60
CA VAL A 67 8.72 -18.85 12.67
C VAL A 67 7.89 -19.97 13.32
N ARG A 68 6.62 -19.70 13.67
CA ARG A 68 5.72 -20.71 14.25
C ARG A 68 5.44 -21.86 13.28
N LYS A 69 5.23 -21.53 11.99
CA LYS A 69 5.06 -22.52 10.93
C LYS A 69 6.26 -23.46 10.81
N ASN A 70 7.48 -22.91 10.86
CA ASN A 70 8.72 -23.70 10.86
C ASN A 70 8.84 -24.56 12.12
N MET A 71 8.59 -23.99 13.28
CA MET A 71 8.66 -24.72 14.56
C MET A 71 7.66 -25.89 14.62
N SER A 72 6.44 -25.72 14.13
CA SER A 72 5.43 -26.79 14.09
C SER A 72 5.86 -27.98 13.22
N LYS A 73 6.80 -27.76 12.29
CA LYS A 73 7.42 -28.78 11.44
C LYS A 73 8.75 -29.29 11.96
N GLY A 74 9.15 -28.92 13.18
CA GLY A 74 10.45 -29.29 13.77
C GLY A 74 11.65 -28.60 13.11
N LYS A 75 11.42 -27.51 12.36
CA LYS A 75 12.50 -26.72 11.74
C LYS A 75 13.06 -25.67 12.73
N ALA A 76 14.17 -25.05 12.37
CA ALA A 76 14.77 -23.94 13.12
C ALA A 76 13.84 -22.72 13.19
N LYS A 77 14.07 -21.82 14.17
CA LYS A 77 13.35 -20.56 14.34
C LYS A 77 13.79 -19.52 13.28
N MET A 78 13.49 -19.81 12.02
CA MET A 78 13.79 -18.97 10.87
C MET A 78 12.50 -18.33 10.34
N GLY A 79 12.61 -17.19 9.66
CA GLY A 79 11.49 -16.42 9.16
C GLY A 79 11.70 -14.92 9.36
N SER A 80 12.91 -14.43 9.06
CA SER A 80 13.34 -13.07 9.37
C SER A 80 13.49 -12.16 8.15
N GLN A 81 13.30 -12.68 6.93
CA GLN A 81 13.54 -11.95 5.71
C GLN A 81 12.25 -11.65 4.94
N ILE A 82 12.27 -10.53 4.23
CA ILE A 82 11.15 -10.03 3.41
C ILE A 82 11.64 -9.77 1.99
N ILE A 83 10.99 -10.37 1.01
CA ILE A 83 11.17 -10.02 -0.40
C ILE A 83 10.39 -8.74 -0.70
N HIS A 84 11.05 -7.78 -1.35
CA HIS A 84 10.49 -6.50 -1.74
C HIS A 84 11.06 -6.02 -3.09
N PHE A 85 10.52 -4.94 -3.66
CA PHE A 85 10.83 -4.53 -5.02
C PHE A 85 11.62 -3.21 -5.08
N LYS A 86 12.35 -3.02 -6.18
CA LYS A 86 12.92 -1.72 -6.52
C LYS A 86 11.82 -0.67 -6.64
N GLU A 87 12.16 0.60 -6.44
CA GLU A 87 11.26 1.75 -6.53
C GLU A 87 10.10 1.73 -5.52
N ALA A 88 10.06 0.79 -4.56
CA ALA A 88 9.03 0.70 -3.53
C ALA A 88 9.22 1.74 -2.42
N PHE A 89 8.11 2.14 -1.79
CA PHE A 89 8.12 3.00 -0.62
C PHE A 89 7.16 2.48 0.45
N HIS A 90 7.72 1.85 1.49
CA HIS A 90 6.94 1.24 2.57
C HIS A 90 7.06 1.97 3.92
N GLY A 91 7.78 3.08 3.95
CA GLY A 91 8.00 3.89 5.16
C GLY A 91 9.48 4.12 5.46
N ARG A 92 9.76 4.81 6.57
CA ARG A 92 11.10 5.27 6.95
C ARG A 92 11.44 4.98 8.41
N SER A 93 10.69 4.12 9.09
CA SER A 93 10.98 3.62 10.43
C SER A 93 11.71 2.26 10.35
N GLY A 94 12.16 1.72 11.43
CA GLY A 94 12.84 0.45 11.64
C GLY A 94 12.91 -0.52 10.44
N TYR A 95 12.00 -1.48 10.38
CA TYR A 95 11.97 -2.47 9.30
C TYR A 95 11.64 -1.86 7.93
N THR A 96 10.73 -0.89 7.88
CA THR A 96 10.24 -0.32 6.62
C THR A 96 11.29 0.48 5.87
N LEU A 97 12.28 1.04 6.57
CA LEU A 97 13.40 1.73 5.95
C LEU A 97 14.22 0.79 5.04
N SER A 98 14.31 -0.48 5.41
CA SER A 98 15.02 -1.51 4.62
C SER A 98 14.30 -1.83 3.32
N LEU A 99 12.97 -1.72 3.31
CA LEU A 99 12.12 -2.00 2.15
C LEU A 99 12.02 -0.82 1.19
N THR A 100 12.22 0.42 1.68
CA THR A 100 12.08 1.62 0.86
C THR A 100 13.29 1.79 -0.07
N ASN A 101 13.00 1.93 -1.37
CA ASN A 101 13.97 2.15 -2.44
C ASN A 101 13.56 3.38 -3.26
N THR A 102 13.72 4.55 -2.67
CA THR A 102 13.40 5.85 -3.27
C THR A 102 14.55 6.37 -4.12
N SER A 103 14.24 7.14 -5.16
CA SER A 103 15.22 7.87 -5.97
C SER A 103 15.94 8.99 -5.19
N ASP A 104 15.33 9.51 -4.13
CA ASP A 104 15.95 10.52 -3.27
C ASP A 104 16.77 9.86 -2.14
N PRO A 105 18.11 9.75 -2.28
CA PRO A 105 18.94 9.06 -1.31
C PRO A 105 18.93 9.70 0.08
N ARG A 106 18.60 11.00 0.19
CA ARG A 106 18.52 11.71 1.48
C ARG A 106 17.49 11.10 2.43
N LYS A 107 16.49 10.39 1.90
CA LYS A 107 15.44 9.74 2.68
C LYS A 107 15.92 8.50 3.42
N THR A 108 17.00 7.86 2.96
CA THR A 108 17.41 6.52 3.45
C THR A 108 18.90 6.37 3.72
N MET A 109 19.76 7.29 3.27
CA MET A 109 21.21 7.18 3.44
C MET A 109 21.63 7.29 4.91
N TYR A 110 22.72 6.63 5.26
CA TYR A 110 23.37 6.62 6.58
C TYR A 110 22.57 5.96 7.72
N PHE A 111 21.36 5.49 7.46
CA PHE A 111 20.58 4.77 8.46
C PHE A 111 20.81 3.26 8.34
N PRO A 112 20.92 2.53 9.47
CA PRO A 112 21.03 1.07 9.45
C PRO A 112 19.82 0.43 8.77
N LYS A 113 20.06 -0.61 7.98
CA LYS A 113 19.03 -1.36 7.24
C LYS A 113 19.35 -2.85 7.29
N PHE A 114 18.30 -3.66 7.16
CA PHE A 114 18.44 -5.09 6.91
C PHE A 114 18.73 -5.32 5.42
N ASP A 115 19.60 -6.29 5.13
CA ASP A 115 19.94 -6.70 3.77
C ASP A 115 18.97 -7.79 3.30
N TRP A 116 17.70 -7.39 3.10
CA TRP A 116 16.66 -8.27 2.60
C TRP A 116 16.60 -8.30 1.07
N PRO A 117 16.16 -9.42 0.45
CA PRO A 117 16.13 -9.57 -1.00
C PRO A 117 15.29 -8.50 -1.70
N ARG A 118 15.93 -7.68 -2.54
CA ARG A 118 15.30 -6.64 -3.35
C ARG A 118 15.27 -7.04 -4.81
N ILE A 119 14.06 -7.16 -5.35
CA ILE A 119 13.76 -7.75 -6.65
C ILE A 119 13.55 -6.66 -7.70
N GLU A 120 13.83 -6.99 -8.98
CA GLU A 120 13.56 -6.14 -10.14
C GLU A 120 12.08 -5.74 -10.19
N ASN A 121 11.81 -4.52 -10.70
CA ASN A 121 10.49 -3.94 -10.76
C ASN A 121 9.92 -4.05 -12.20
N PRO A 122 9.00 -5.01 -12.48
CA PRO A 122 8.47 -5.23 -13.82
C PRO A 122 7.28 -4.29 -14.14
N LYS A 123 7.50 -2.98 -13.98
CA LYS A 123 6.47 -1.97 -14.20
C LYS A 123 6.03 -1.87 -15.65
N LEU A 124 4.74 -1.63 -15.84
CA LEU A 124 4.13 -1.31 -17.14
C LEU A 124 4.54 0.09 -17.62
N SER A 125 4.59 0.24 -18.94
CA SER A 125 4.65 1.55 -19.62
C SER A 125 3.47 1.68 -20.57
N PHE A 126 3.03 2.91 -20.82
CA PHE A 126 1.82 3.19 -21.60
C PHE A 126 2.11 4.17 -22.78
N PRO A 127 1.40 4.04 -23.93
CA PRO A 127 0.34 3.04 -24.19
C PRO A 127 0.90 1.61 -24.31
N ILE A 128 0.12 0.62 -23.92
CA ILE A 128 0.52 -0.78 -24.00
C ILE A 128 0.61 -1.19 -25.48
N SER A 129 1.77 -1.75 -25.90
CA SER A 129 2.00 -2.36 -27.21
C SER A 129 2.58 -3.76 -27.04
N GLU A 130 2.62 -4.55 -28.11
CA GLU A 130 3.25 -5.89 -28.09
C GLU A 130 4.71 -5.81 -27.63
N PHE A 131 5.46 -4.84 -28.13
CA PHE A 131 6.86 -4.61 -27.75
C PHE A 131 6.99 -4.30 -26.24
N ILE A 132 6.12 -3.45 -25.69
CA ILE A 132 6.11 -3.14 -24.27
C ILE A 132 5.76 -4.39 -23.46
N LEU A 133 4.75 -5.15 -23.85
CA LEU A 133 4.35 -6.39 -23.18
C LEU A 133 5.48 -7.43 -23.17
N GLU A 134 6.19 -7.63 -24.29
CA GLU A 134 7.34 -8.52 -24.32
C GLU A 134 8.45 -8.10 -23.36
N ASN A 135 8.76 -6.80 -23.29
CA ASN A 135 9.76 -6.28 -22.38
C ASN A 135 9.34 -6.42 -20.91
N VAL A 136 8.07 -6.20 -20.61
CA VAL A 136 7.52 -6.39 -19.24
C VAL A 136 7.60 -7.87 -18.87
N LYS A 137 7.19 -8.80 -19.73
CA LYS A 137 7.29 -10.23 -19.47
C LYS A 137 8.72 -10.68 -19.19
N LYS A 138 9.71 -10.19 -19.94
CA LYS A 138 11.14 -10.48 -19.66
C LYS A 138 11.57 -9.96 -18.28
N LYS A 139 11.10 -8.80 -17.86
CA LYS A 139 11.36 -8.27 -16.51
C LYS A 139 10.64 -9.08 -15.43
N GLU A 140 9.41 -9.54 -15.69
CA GLU A 140 8.69 -10.45 -14.79
C GLU A 140 9.43 -11.78 -14.64
N GLU A 141 9.91 -12.37 -15.75
CA GLU A 141 10.74 -13.59 -15.71
C GLU A 141 12.01 -13.38 -14.88
N LEU A 142 12.70 -12.24 -15.04
CA LEU A 142 13.87 -11.90 -14.24
C LEU A 142 13.49 -11.74 -12.76
N ALA A 143 12.40 -11.04 -12.45
CA ALA A 143 11.92 -10.89 -11.08
C ALA A 143 11.60 -12.25 -10.44
N VAL A 144 10.92 -13.13 -11.16
CA VAL A 144 10.61 -14.50 -10.70
C VAL A 144 11.87 -15.31 -10.45
N GLN A 145 12.87 -15.22 -11.34
CA GLN A 145 14.16 -15.89 -11.15
C GLN A 145 14.88 -15.38 -9.90
N GLN A 146 14.89 -14.06 -9.68
CA GLN A 146 15.48 -13.45 -8.47
C GLN A 146 14.74 -13.88 -7.20
N ILE A 147 13.40 -13.97 -7.21
CA ILE A 147 12.61 -14.46 -6.08
C ILE A 147 12.97 -15.92 -5.78
N LYS A 148 12.98 -16.79 -6.78
CA LYS A 148 13.36 -18.21 -6.61
C LYS A 148 14.79 -18.37 -6.09
N GLN A 149 15.71 -17.55 -6.57
CA GLN A 149 17.09 -17.53 -6.06
C GLN A 149 17.13 -17.08 -4.60
N ALA A 150 16.43 -16.01 -4.24
CA ALA A 150 16.35 -15.53 -2.85
C ALA A 150 15.78 -16.61 -1.90
N ILE A 151 14.77 -17.34 -2.33
CA ILE A 151 14.20 -18.47 -1.56
C ILE A 151 15.22 -19.60 -1.42
N SER A 152 15.95 -19.93 -2.47
CA SER A 152 16.99 -20.96 -2.45
C SER A 152 18.17 -20.60 -1.55
N ASP A 153 18.58 -19.33 -1.56
CA ASP A 153 19.70 -18.83 -0.75
C ASP A 153 19.33 -18.69 0.74
N ASN A 154 18.03 -18.56 1.05
CA ASN A 154 17.49 -18.37 2.39
C ASN A 154 16.39 -19.40 2.71
N PRO A 155 16.73 -20.69 2.74
CA PRO A 155 15.76 -21.75 2.94
C PRO A 155 15.02 -21.59 4.28
N ASP A 156 13.67 -21.60 4.20
CA ASP A 156 12.77 -21.44 5.35
C ASP A 156 12.80 -20.05 6.03
N ASP A 157 13.60 -19.08 5.57
CA ASP A 157 13.77 -17.79 6.25
C ASP A 157 12.98 -16.63 5.63
N ILE A 158 12.44 -16.81 4.42
CA ILE A 158 11.58 -15.78 3.81
C ILE A 158 10.18 -15.87 4.42
N ALA A 159 9.76 -14.80 5.11
CA ALA A 159 8.47 -14.72 5.78
C ALA A 159 7.34 -14.22 4.86
N ALA A 160 7.65 -13.27 3.98
CA ALA A 160 6.65 -12.65 3.10
C ALA A 160 7.26 -12.05 1.84
N ILE A 161 6.38 -11.82 0.86
CA ILE A 161 6.58 -10.86 -0.23
C ILE A 161 5.71 -9.65 0.05
N ILE A 162 6.27 -8.43 -0.04
CA ILE A 162 5.53 -7.18 0.08
C ILE A 162 5.62 -6.36 -1.21
N ILE A 163 4.49 -5.79 -1.66
CA ILE A 163 4.40 -4.92 -2.83
C ILE A 163 3.28 -3.88 -2.65
N GLU A 164 3.44 -2.71 -3.25
CA GLU A 164 2.31 -1.77 -3.43
C GLU A 164 1.48 -2.21 -4.64
N PRO A 165 0.14 -2.26 -4.59
CA PRO A 165 -0.68 -2.59 -5.78
C PRO A 165 -0.43 -1.65 -6.96
N ILE A 166 -0.13 -0.39 -6.66
CA ILE A 166 0.41 0.62 -7.56
C ILE A 166 1.49 1.37 -6.75
N GLN A 167 2.73 1.34 -7.21
CA GLN A 167 3.82 2.02 -6.50
C GLN A 167 3.67 3.53 -6.62
N GLY A 168 3.25 4.16 -5.53
CA GLY A 168 2.91 5.58 -5.56
C GLY A 168 4.12 6.50 -5.59
N GLU A 169 5.05 6.35 -4.67
CA GLU A 169 6.26 7.21 -4.59
C GLU A 169 7.24 6.89 -5.71
N GLY A 170 7.30 5.64 -6.13
CA GLY A 170 8.18 5.17 -7.21
C GLY A 170 7.77 5.59 -8.62
N GLY A 171 6.68 6.36 -8.79
CA GLY A 171 6.26 6.88 -10.10
C GLY A 171 4.88 6.40 -10.56
N ASP A 172 3.97 6.08 -9.67
CA ASP A 172 2.65 5.50 -9.99
C ASP A 172 2.75 4.25 -10.90
N CYS A 173 3.75 3.40 -10.60
CA CYS A 173 4.04 2.22 -11.40
C CYS A 173 2.95 1.16 -11.24
N GLN A 174 2.41 0.70 -12.37
CA GLN A 174 1.40 -0.35 -12.43
C GLN A 174 2.03 -1.67 -12.89
N PHE A 175 1.36 -2.77 -12.53
CA PHE A 175 1.78 -4.14 -12.86
C PHE A 175 0.67 -4.88 -13.59
N ARG A 176 1.02 -5.96 -14.27
CA ARG A 176 0.05 -6.87 -14.86
C ARG A 176 -0.58 -7.74 -13.77
N ASP A 177 -1.85 -8.13 -13.99
CA ASP A 177 -2.55 -9.05 -13.08
C ASP A 177 -1.83 -10.41 -12.99
N GLU A 178 -1.31 -10.89 -14.12
CA GLU A 178 -0.58 -12.15 -14.20
C GLU A 178 0.68 -12.17 -13.33
N PHE A 179 1.33 -11.02 -13.13
CA PHE A 179 2.47 -10.94 -12.22
C PHE A 179 2.03 -11.13 -10.76
N PHE A 180 0.92 -10.53 -10.36
CA PHE A 180 0.36 -10.77 -9.01
C PHE A 180 -0.07 -12.22 -8.80
N ILE A 181 -0.62 -12.88 -9.83
CA ILE A 181 -0.95 -14.31 -9.77
C ILE A 181 0.32 -15.13 -9.50
N ILE A 182 1.41 -14.88 -10.22
CA ILE A 182 2.70 -15.56 -10.00
C ILE A 182 3.24 -15.31 -8.58
N LEU A 183 3.15 -14.07 -8.07
CA LEU A 183 3.58 -13.77 -6.71
C LEU A 183 2.75 -14.53 -5.67
N ARG A 184 1.42 -14.64 -5.88
CA ARG A 184 0.54 -15.40 -5.00
C ARG A 184 0.92 -16.89 -4.99
N GLU A 185 1.12 -17.49 -6.17
CA GLU A 185 1.54 -18.88 -6.32
C GLU A 185 2.88 -19.14 -5.61
N LEU A 186 3.88 -18.27 -5.80
CA LEU A 186 5.17 -18.37 -5.12
C LEU A 186 5.02 -18.29 -3.59
N CYS A 187 4.14 -17.43 -3.10
CA CYS A 187 3.86 -17.35 -1.66
C CYS A 187 3.22 -18.61 -1.12
N ASP A 188 2.30 -19.21 -1.87
CA ASP A 188 1.60 -20.44 -1.46
C ASP A 188 2.53 -21.66 -1.48
N GLU A 189 3.31 -21.82 -2.53
CA GLU A 189 4.27 -22.92 -2.70
C GLU A 189 5.38 -22.90 -1.65
N ASN A 190 5.79 -21.71 -1.16
CA ASN A 190 6.95 -21.56 -0.29
C ASN A 190 6.57 -21.14 1.15
N GLU A 191 5.28 -21.23 1.49
CA GLU A 191 4.77 -20.85 2.82
C GLU A 191 5.26 -19.46 3.25
N MET A 192 4.96 -18.47 2.41
CA MET A 192 5.18 -17.06 2.66
C MET A 192 3.84 -16.33 2.69
N LEU A 193 3.73 -15.24 3.45
CA LEU A 193 2.56 -14.37 3.38
C LEU A 193 2.71 -13.36 2.24
N PHE A 194 1.59 -13.04 1.57
CA PHE A 194 1.53 -12.03 0.55
C PHE A 194 0.96 -10.75 1.12
N ILE A 195 1.76 -9.69 1.18
CA ILE A 195 1.40 -8.39 1.76
C ILE A 195 1.25 -7.36 0.66
N MET A 196 0.11 -6.68 0.60
CA MET A 196 -0.08 -5.51 -0.26
C MET A 196 -0.15 -4.23 0.57
N ASP A 197 0.77 -3.31 0.29
CA ASP A 197 0.79 -2.00 0.96
C ASP A 197 -0.19 -1.04 0.28
N GLU A 198 -1.33 -0.83 0.92
CA GLU A 198 -2.42 0.06 0.48
C GLU A 198 -2.41 1.42 1.20
N VAL A 199 -1.35 1.76 1.90
CA VAL A 199 -1.24 3.03 2.62
C VAL A 199 -1.48 4.23 1.70
N GLN A 200 -1.11 4.15 0.43
CA GLN A 200 -1.36 5.22 -0.53
C GLN A 200 -2.55 4.96 -1.45
N THR A 201 -2.80 3.74 -1.82
CA THR A 201 -3.78 3.35 -2.84
C THR A 201 -5.18 3.08 -2.30
N GLY A 202 -5.31 2.77 -1.02
CA GLY A 202 -6.58 2.45 -0.38
C GLY A 202 -7.53 3.63 -0.23
N VAL A 203 -8.69 3.34 0.33
CA VAL A 203 -9.74 4.30 0.68
C VAL A 203 -10.30 5.06 -0.53
N GLY A 204 -10.68 4.31 -1.57
CA GLY A 204 -11.55 4.79 -2.64
C GLY A 204 -10.90 5.51 -3.81
N ILE A 205 -9.64 5.93 -3.71
CA ILE A 205 -9.03 6.78 -4.76
C ILE A 205 -8.95 6.09 -6.13
N THR A 206 -8.90 4.76 -6.17
CA THR A 206 -8.87 3.98 -7.41
C THR A 206 -10.26 3.60 -7.94
N GLY A 207 -11.34 4.07 -7.29
CA GLY A 207 -12.72 3.68 -7.60
C GLY A 207 -13.19 2.40 -6.92
N LYS A 208 -12.34 1.77 -6.12
CA LYS A 208 -12.67 0.65 -5.20
C LYS A 208 -12.16 0.98 -3.80
N TRP A 209 -12.70 0.34 -2.77
CA TRP A 209 -12.20 0.57 -1.40
C TRP A 209 -10.69 0.35 -1.31
N TRP A 210 -10.20 -0.74 -1.91
CA TRP A 210 -8.80 -1.14 -1.94
C TRP A 210 -8.32 -1.37 -3.37
N ALA A 211 -7.13 -0.94 -3.71
CA ALA A 211 -6.60 -1.07 -5.06
C ALA A 211 -6.37 -2.53 -5.47
N HIS A 212 -6.02 -3.42 -4.52
CA HIS A 212 -5.89 -4.85 -4.83
C HIS A 212 -7.17 -5.48 -5.37
N GLN A 213 -8.35 -4.89 -5.09
CA GLN A 213 -9.63 -5.37 -5.62
C GLN A 213 -9.76 -5.21 -7.15
N HIS A 214 -8.82 -4.53 -7.81
CA HIS A 214 -8.73 -4.49 -9.27
C HIS A 214 -8.03 -5.69 -9.87
N TYR A 215 -7.41 -6.53 -9.05
CA TYR A 215 -6.65 -7.70 -9.46
C TYR A 215 -7.36 -8.98 -9.05
N THR A 216 -6.99 -10.10 -9.69
CA THR A 216 -7.63 -11.41 -9.46
C THR A 216 -7.25 -11.99 -8.10
N VAL A 217 -6.06 -11.70 -7.62
CA VAL A 217 -5.51 -12.29 -6.38
C VAL A 217 -5.96 -11.55 -5.13
N LYS A 218 -5.99 -12.28 -4.02
CA LYS A 218 -6.23 -11.72 -2.68
C LYS A 218 -4.94 -11.76 -1.87
N PRO A 219 -4.53 -10.65 -1.24
CA PRO A 219 -3.42 -10.65 -0.31
C PRO A 219 -3.79 -11.34 1.01
N ASP A 220 -2.78 -11.78 1.75
CA ASP A 220 -2.95 -12.26 3.12
C ASP A 220 -3.04 -11.10 4.11
N ILE A 221 -2.35 -10.00 3.83
CA ILE A 221 -2.35 -8.79 4.66
C ILE A 221 -2.38 -7.56 3.75
N ILE A 222 -3.17 -6.55 4.12
CA ILE A 222 -3.01 -5.19 3.60
C ILE A 222 -2.66 -4.24 4.73
N SER A 223 -1.80 -3.25 4.46
CA SER A 223 -1.60 -2.10 5.34
C SER A 223 -2.35 -0.89 4.81
N PHE A 224 -2.89 -0.04 5.68
CA PHE A 224 -3.62 1.16 5.29
C PHE A 224 -3.25 2.39 6.12
N GLY A 225 -3.55 3.57 5.60
CA GLY A 225 -3.24 4.84 6.26
C GLY A 225 -3.59 6.05 5.40
N LYS A 226 -2.87 7.16 5.59
CA LYS A 226 -3.08 8.43 4.86
C LYS A 226 -4.55 8.88 4.85
N LYS A 227 -5.29 8.58 3.77
CA LYS A 227 -6.71 8.98 3.60
C LYS A 227 -7.63 8.38 4.65
N ALA A 228 -7.27 7.23 5.21
CA ALA A 228 -7.98 6.63 6.33
C ALA A 228 -7.86 7.43 7.64
N GLN A 229 -6.96 8.42 7.70
CA GLN A 229 -6.63 9.20 8.90
C GLN A 229 -5.96 8.32 9.97
N VAL A 230 -6.65 7.32 10.51
CA VAL A 230 -6.03 6.27 11.32
C VAL A 230 -5.29 5.29 10.40
N CYS A 231 -4.21 4.70 10.89
CA CYS A 231 -3.47 3.67 10.18
C CYS A 231 -3.69 2.29 10.82
N GLY A 232 -3.38 1.25 10.06
CA GLY A 232 -3.53 -0.12 10.53
C GLY A 232 -3.32 -1.13 9.42
N LEU A 233 -3.74 -2.35 9.69
CA LEU A 233 -3.71 -3.44 8.75
C LEU A 233 -4.98 -4.29 8.84
N LEU A 234 -5.26 -5.00 7.77
CA LEU A 234 -6.25 -6.07 7.71
C LEU A 234 -5.53 -7.37 7.35
N ALA A 235 -5.88 -8.49 7.99
CA ALA A 235 -5.26 -9.78 7.72
C ALA A 235 -6.28 -10.89 7.48
N SER A 236 -5.90 -11.85 6.66
CA SER A 236 -6.70 -13.03 6.32
C SER A 236 -6.64 -14.09 7.44
N LYS A 237 -7.55 -15.07 7.35
CA LYS A 237 -7.53 -16.24 8.24
C LYS A 237 -6.28 -17.12 8.07
N ARG A 238 -5.47 -16.89 7.06
CA ARG A 238 -4.20 -17.62 6.90
C ARG A 238 -3.26 -17.46 8.11
N VAL A 239 -3.36 -16.32 8.82
CA VAL A 239 -2.59 -16.11 10.05
C VAL A 239 -2.97 -17.10 11.18
N GLU A 240 -4.19 -17.69 11.12
CA GLU A 240 -4.66 -18.69 12.08
C GLU A 240 -4.11 -20.11 11.82
N GLU A 241 -3.31 -20.32 10.76
CA GLU A 241 -2.67 -21.62 10.47
C GLU A 241 -1.61 -22.02 11.49
N VAL A 242 -1.29 -21.15 12.44
CA VAL A 242 -0.35 -21.39 13.53
C VAL A 242 -1.03 -21.16 14.87
N ASP A 243 -0.71 -22.02 15.84
CA ASP A 243 -1.16 -21.86 17.22
C ASP A 243 -0.56 -20.58 17.83
N ASP A 244 -1.29 -19.97 18.76
CA ASP A 244 -0.88 -18.74 19.46
C ASP A 244 -0.47 -17.60 18.51
N HIS A 245 -1.19 -17.47 17.39
CA HIS A 245 -0.94 -16.41 16.41
C HIS A 245 -1.17 -15.01 17.02
N VAL A 246 -0.64 -13.99 16.38
CA VAL A 246 -0.60 -12.61 16.91
C VAL A 246 -1.94 -11.99 17.29
N PHE A 247 -3.07 -12.47 16.76
CA PHE A 247 -4.41 -12.01 17.11
C PHE A 247 -5.06 -12.83 18.24
N SER A 248 -4.51 -13.98 18.63
CA SER A 248 -4.94 -14.79 19.76
C SER A 248 -4.08 -14.55 21.00
N GLU A 249 -2.78 -14.28 20.81
CA GLU A 249 -1.84 -14.04 21.90
C GLU A 249 -1.86 -12.57 22.34
N SER A 250 -2.27 -12.33 23.58
CA SER A 250 -2.35 -10.97 24.12
C SER A 250 -1.01 -10.24 24.06
N SER A 251 -1.02 -8.98 23.65
CA SER A 251 0.14 -8.10 23.59
C SER A 251 1.25 -8.53 22.61
N ARG A 252 1.00 -9.52 21.77
CA ARG A 252 2.00 -9.98 20.76
C ARG A 252 2.33 -8.90 19.73
N ILE A 253 1.31 -8.19 19.22
CA ILE A 253 1.45 -6.92 18.51
C ILE A 253 0.63 -5.89 19.29
N ASN A 254 1.23 -4.76 19.63
CA ASN A 254 0.54 -3.74 20.43
C ASN A 254 1.18 -2.36 20.29
N SER A 255 0.43 -1.36 20.67
CA SER A 255 0.92 -0.02 21.03
C SER A 255 0.02 0.54 22.13
N THR A 256 0.57 1.33 23.05
CA THR A 256 -0.17 1.93 24.18
C THR A 256 -1.48 2.59 23.75
N TRP A 257 -1.50 3.23 22.60
CA TRP A 257 -2.66 3.99 22.14
C TRP A 257 -3.62 3.20 21.26
N GLY A 258 -3.17 2.12 20.58
CA GLY A 258 -4.01 1.32 19.67
C GLY A 258 -4.64 2.13 18.53
N GLY A 259 -3.92 3.11 17.99
CA GLY A 259 -4.45 4.13 17.08
C GLY A 259 -4.99 5.37 17.81
N ASN A 260 -5.44 6.37 17.07
CA ASN A 260 -5.96 7.63 17.61
C ASN A 260 -7.48 7.68 17.47
N LEU A 261 -8.19 7.85 18.58
CA LEU A 261 -9.67 7.88 18.57
C LEU A 261 -10.24 9.01 17.71
N THR A 262 -9.62 10.19 17.72
CA THR A 262 -10.08 11.32 16.89
C THR A 262 -9.98 11.00 15.40
N ASP A 263 -8.90 10.32 15.00
CA ASP A 263 -8.70 9.90 13.60
C ASP A 263 -9.64 8.77 13.21
N MET A 264 -9.96 7.85 14.12
CA MET A 264 -10.96 6.79 13.92
C MET A 264 -12.36 7.39 13.69
N VAL A 265 -12.79 8.33 14.54
CA VAL A 265 -14.08 9.00 14.39
C VAL A 265 -14.12 9.86 13.12
N ARG A 266 -13.02 10.51 12.77
CA ARG A 266 -12.90 11.24 11.51
C ARG A 266 -13.04 10.29 10.32
N PHE A 267 -12.37 9.14 10.38
CA PHE A 267 -12.45 8.13 9.31
C PHE A 267 -13.84 7.53 9.22
N GLN A 268 -14.53 7.26 10.33
CA GLN A 268 -15.92 6.84 10.32
C GLN A 268 -16.78 7.78 9.48
N TYR A 269 -16.68 9.10 9.71
CA TYR A 269 -17.46 10.08 8.94
C TYR A 269 -17.04 10.16 7.46
N ILE A 270 -15.76 9.94 7.16
CA ILE A 270 -15.30 9.85 5.78
C ILE A 270 -15.91 8.62 5.07
N LEU A 271 -15.94 7.46 5.72
CA LEU A 271 -16.55 6.25 5.19
C LEU A 271 -18.05 6.45 4.90
N GLU A 272 -18.78 7.03 5.85
CA GLU A 272 -20.20 7.36 5.71
C GLU A 272 -20.46 8.33 4.53
N ILE A 273 -19.59 9.32 4.32
CA ILE A 273 -19.70 10.27 3.20
C ILE A 273 -19.41 9.55 1.87
N ILE A 274 -18.36 8.73 1.81
CA ILE A 274 -18.01 7.96 0.60
C ILE A 274 -19.19 7.09 0.17
N GLU A 275 -19.83 6.40 1.12
CA GLU A 275 -21.02 5.58 0.86
C GLU A 275 -22.21 6.46 0.41
N LYS A 276 -22.58 7.46 1.22
CA LYS A 276 -23.76 8.31 1.00
C LYS A 276 -23.71 9.04 -0.33
N GLU A 277 -22.54 9.53 -0.73
CA GLU A 277 -22.35 10.31 -1.95
C GLU A 277 -21.86 9.45 -3.13
N ASN A 278 -21.77 8.13 -2.96
CA ASN A 278 -21.32 7.18 -3.99
C ASN A 278 -19.95 7.57 -4.60
N LEU A 279 -19.01 8.00 -3.76
CA LEU A 279 -17.75 8.57 -4.21
C LEU A 279 -16.81 7.55 -4.86
N LEU A 280 -16.97 6.26 -4.61
CA LEU A 280 -16.18 5.22 -5.32
C LEU A 280 -16.50 5.25 -6.82
N SER A 281 -17.79 5.30 -7.17
CA SER A 281 -18.24 5.40 -8.57
C SER A 281 -17.79 6.72 -9.19
N ASN A 282 -17.86 7.83 -8.44
CA ASN A 282 -17.38 9.12 -8.91
C ASN A 282 -15.87 9.10 -9.19
N ALA A 283 -15.07 8.52 -8.28
CA ALA A 283 -13.62 8.39 -8.45
C ALA A 283 -13.24 7.54 -9.69
N ALA A 284 -13.98 6.47 -9.96
CA ALA A 284 -13.80 5.67 -11.18
C ALA A 284 -14.09 6.50 -12.42
N LYS A 285 -15.30 7.14 -12.50
CA LYS A 285 -15.73 7.93 -13.65
C LYS A 285 -14.84 9.14 -13.92
N MET A 286 -14.49 9.90 -12.88
CA MET A 286 -13.61 11.06 -13.02
C MET A 286 -12.15 10.64 -13.32
N GLY A 287 -11.75 9.48 -12.85
CA GLY A 287 -10.45 8.88 -13.19
C GLY A 287 -10.34 8.51 -14.67
N ASP A 288 -11.38 7.93 -15.25
CA ASP A 288 -11.44 7.64 -16.69
C ASP A 288 -11.35 8.93 -17.51
N LEU A 289 -12.08 9.98 -17.12
CA LEU A 289 -11.99 11.29 -17.77
C LEU A 289 -10.58 11.88 -17.64
N LEU A 290 -9.98 11.85 -16.45
CA LEU A 290 -8.61 12.32 -16.21
C LEU A 290 -7.61 11.59 -17.10
N LEU A 291 -7.73 10.27 -17.24
CA LEU A 291 -6.85 9.48 -18.08
C LEU A 291 -6.99 9.84 -19.56
N ILE A 292 -8.22 10.04 -20.06
CA ILE A 292 -8.47 10.50 -21.43
C ILE A 292 -7.81 11.86 -21.68
N GLU A 293 -7.97 12.81 -20.77
CA GLU A 293 -7.36 14.14 -20.92
C GLU A 293 -5.82 14.08 -20.89
N MET A 294 -5.23 13.24 -20.04
CA MET A 294 -3.79 13.00 -20.06
C MET A 294 -3.31 12.36 -21.39
N GLN A 295 -4.10 11.44 -21.96
CA GLN A 295 -3.81 10.86 -23.28
C GLN A 295 -3.87 11.91 -24.38
N ASN A 296 -4.85 12.82 -24.34
CA ASN A 296 -4.95 13.96 -25.26
C ASN A 296 -3.73 14.86 -25.14
N LEU A 297 -3.29 15.20 -23.92
CA LEU A 297 -2.07 15.97 -23.69
C LEU A 297 -0.82 15.27 -24.24
N CYS A 298 -0.71 13.95 -24.13
CA CYS A 298 0.39 13.19 -24.73
C CYS A 298 0.38 13.26 -26.27
N GLN A 299 -0.80 13.30 -26.89
CA GLN A 299 -0.92 13.46 -28.34
C GLN A 299 -0.57 14.89 -28.79
N GLU A 300 -0.94 15.90 -28.01
CA GLU A 300 -0.64 17.30 -28.29
C GLU A 300 0.83 17.64 -28.07
N PHE A 301 1.46 17.05 -27.03
CA PHE A 301 2.84 17.32 -26.63
C PHE A 301 3.70 16.04 -26.56
N PRO A 302 3.82 15.24 -27.64
CA PRO A 302 4.42 13.91 -27.61
C PRO A 302 5.92 13.89 -27.28
N ALA A 303 6.61 15.03 -27.44
CA ALA A 303 8.02 15.17 -27.06
C ALA A 303 8.23 15.45 -25.56
N PHE A 304 7.17 15.81 -24.84
CA PHE A 304 7.26 16.25 -23.44
C PHE A 304 6.42 15.42 -22.49
N ILE A 305 5.25 14.97 -22.90
CA ILE A 305 4.33 14.23 -22.02
C ILE A 305 4.18 12.82 -22.56
N VAL A 306 4.62 11.83 -21.77
CA VAL A 306 4.60 10.42 -22.15
C VAL A 306 4.06 9.55 -21.00
N ASN A 307 3.79 8.29 -21.31
CA ASN A 307 3.43 7.26 -20.32
C ASN A 307 2.24 7.66 -19.43
N PRO A 308 1.10 8.14 -19.98
CA PRO A 308 -0.09 8.48 -19.21
C PRO A 308 -0.70 7.21 -18.63
N ARG A 309 -0.87 7.16 -17.31
CA ARG A 309 -1.38 6.01 -16.59
C ARG A 309 -2.23 6.40 -15.40
N GLY A 310 -3.18 5.55 -15.05
CA GLY A 310 -4.05 5.80 -13.91
C GLY A 310 -4.98 4.64 -13.62
N LYS A 311 -5.51 4.66 -12.40
CA LYS A 311 -6.63 3.83 -11.98
C LYS A 311 -7.49 4.66 -11.03
N GLY A 312 -8.69 5.03 -11.48
CA GLY A 312 -9.47 6.07 -10.83
C GLY A 312 -8.68 7.39 -10.77
N LEU A 313 -8.74 8.08 -9.66
CA LEU A 313 -8.06 9.35 -9.41
C LEU A 313 -6.59 9.20 -8.98
N PHE A 314 -6.05 7.99 -9.03
CA PHE A 314 -4.64 7.71 -8.80
C PHE A 314 -3.94 7.65 -10.16
N ALA A 315 -3.38 8.76 -10.62
CA ALA A 315 -2.92 8.91 -11.99
C ALA A 315 -1.62 9.72 -12.10
N ALA A 316 -0.87 9.48 -13.18
CA ALA A 316 0.38 10.17 -13.48
C ALA A 316 0.70 10.14 -14.97
N PHE A 317 1.60 11.04 -15.40
CA PHE A 317 2.34 10.96 -16.65
C PHE A 317 3.82 11.29 -16.39
N ASP A 318 4.69 10.98 -17.34
CA ASP A 318 6.12 11.23 -17.24
C ASP A 318 6.56 12.39 -18.15
N LEU A 319 7.60 13.08 -17.73
CA LEU A 319 8.37 14.06 -18.50
C LEU A 319 9.69 13.41 -18.93
N PRO A 320 10.40 13.98 -19.95
CA PRO A 320 11.66 13.42 -20.45
C PRO A 320 12.81 13.43 -19.43
N SER A 321 12.72 14.24 -18.38
CA SER A 321 13.74 14.33 -17.34
C SER A 321 13.19 14.89 -16.03
N GLN A 322 13.91 14.64 -14.95
CA GLN A 322 13.64 15.23 -13.63
C GLN A 322 13.60 16.76 -13.69
N THR A 323 14.51 17.38 -14.44
CA THR A 323 14.60 18.85 -14.58
C THR A 323 13.34 19.41 -15.23
N GLU A 324 12.85 18.78 -16.30
CA GLU A 324 11.61 19.22 -16.98
C GLU A 324 10.40 19.01 -16.10
N ARG A 325 10.32 17.88 -15.37
CA ARG A 325 9.28 17.62 -14.38
C ARG A 325 9.26 18.72 -13.31
N ASP A 326 10.40 19.06 -12.71
CA ASP A 326 10.47 20.05 -11.64
C ASP A 326 10.13 21.46 -12.17
N ASN A 327 10.55 21.79 -13.38
CA ASN A 327 10.18 23.04 -14.06
C ASN A 327 8.67 23.14 -14.30
N LEU A 328 8.03 22.05 -14.75
CA LEU A 328 6.58 22.02 -14.93
C LEU A 328 5.85 22.22 -13.60
N ILE A 329 6.25 21.49 -12.57
CA ILE A 329 5.65 21.61 -11.23
C ILE A 329 5.75 23.03 -10.69
N ASN A 330 6.92 23.68 -10.83
CA ASN A 330 7.11 25.07 -10.39
C ASN A 330 6.18 26.03 -11.15
N LYS A 331 6.07 25.89 -12.48
CA LYS A 331 5.15 26.72 -13.29
C LYS A 331 3.68 26.48 -12.91
N LEU A 332 3.29 25.24 -12.64
CA LEU A 332 1.93 24.91 -12.19
C LEU A 332 1.65 25.53 -10.82
N HIS A 333 2.63 25.51 -9.91
CA HIS A 333 2.52 26.14 -8.60
C HIS A 333 2.38 27.67 -8.71
N GLU A 334 3.14 28.33 -9.58
CA GLU A 334 2.99 29.76 -9.90
C GLU A 334 1.56 30.07 -10.41
N ASN A 335 0.97 29.16 -11.16
CA ASN A 335 -0.41 29.23 -11.63
C ASN A 335 -1.45 28.71 -10.61
N LYS A 336 -1.07 28.55 -9.33
CA LYS A 336 -1.94 28.16 -8.21
C LYS A 336 -2.48 26.73 -8.32
N LEU A 337 -1.84 25.85 -9.07
CA LEU A 337 -2.13 24.44 -9.13
C LEU A 337 -1.09 23.67 -8.28
N LEU A 338 -1.54 23.09 -7.16
CA LEU A 338 -0.70 22.26 -6.31
C LEU A 338 -0.66 20.84 -6.87
N ILE A 339 0.49 20.44 -7.36
CA ILE A 339 0.76 19.09 -7.86
C ILE A 339 2.11 18.59 -7.32
N LEU A 340 2.32 17.29 -7.27
CA LEU A 340 3.50 16.71 -6.65
C LEU A 340 4.28 15.81 -7.61
N PRO A 341 5.62 15.73 -7.45
CA PRO A 341 6.44 14.76 -8.17
C PRO A 341 6.23 13.33 -7.65
N SER A 342 6.59 12.36 -8.48
CA SER A 342 6.63 10.94 -8.16
C SER A 342 7.74 10.27 -8.97
N GLY A 343 8.50 9.33 -8.38
CA GLY A 343 9.67 8.76 -9.02
C GLY A 343 10.66 9.81 -9.53
N ASP A 344 11.37 9.50 -10.60
CA ASP A 344 12.36 10.40 -11.20
C ASP A 344 11.72 11.44 -12.12
N GLU A 345 10.73 11.06 -12.92
CA GLU A 345 10.23 11.84 -14.05
C GLU A 345 8.71 12.10 -14.01
N SER A 346 7.99 11.53 -13.05
CA SER A 346 6.53 11.56 -13.05
C SER A 346 5.95 12.77 -12.33
N VAL A 347 4.86 13.29 -12.89
CA VAL A 347 3.91 14.19 -12.24
C VAL A 347 2.67 13.41 -11.88
N ARG A 348 2.27 13.44 -10.58
CA ARG A 348 1.15 12.64 -10.07
C ARG A 348 -0.07 13.46 -9.70
N PHE A 349 -1.23 12.91 -9.95
CA PHE A 349 -2.53 13.48 -9.65
C PHE A 349 -3.19 12.73 -8.48
N ARG A 350 -3.70 13.49 -7.51
CA ARG A 350 -4.41 12.98 -6.32
C ARG A 350 -5.55 13.94 -5.97
N PRO A 351 -6.50 14.17 -6.87
CA PRO A 351 -7.64 15.04 -6.57
C PRO A 351 -8.53 14.42 -5.48
N HIS A 352 -9.43 15.23 -4.94
CA HIS A 352 -10.45 14.75 -4.01
C HIS A 352 -11.42 13.79 -4.71
N LEU A 353 -12.12 12.95 -3.92
CA LEU A 353 -13.07 11.95 -4.47
C LEU A 353 -14.36 12.58 -4.98
N ASN A 354 -14.68 13.81 -4.53
CA ASN A 354 -15.89 14.60 -4.90
C ASN A 354 -15.58 15.68 -5.92
#